data_c2e6b9c7c63d98e2ad7224a05638f1c2
#
_entry.id   c2e6b9c7c63d98e2ad7224a05638f1c2
#
_cell.length_a   1.000
_cell.length_b   1.000
_cell.length_c   1.000
_cell.angle_alpha   90.00
_cell.angle_beta   90.00
_cell.angle_gamma   90.00
#
_symmetry.space_group_name_H-M   'P 1'
#
loop_
_entity.id
_entity.type
_entity.pdbx_description
1 polymer ?
#
loop_
_entity_poly.entity_id
_entity_poly.type
_entity_poly.pdbx_seq_one_letter_code
_entity_poly.pdbx_strand_id
1 'polypeptide(L)'
;MLDDPGLAAEVSALYAALGRAVLGGPLPPDRFRDALTTLWFRAGGFAHIFCGEPGAGGVGGLHFAGRYYEMQQRGWGGLAAASACRREIAPPVYTLGLHYRRPDGAVGTACPKGYAYGLDAAALLVAATRAARQAAARGLRDGMCLATVEETGVARHVAVLVLDRGAVRSFYPDASPHCDGGPARDCACGG
;
A
#
# COMPACT_ATOMS: atom_id res chain seq x y z
N MET A 1 14.88 -6.17 11.76
CA MET A 1 14.58 -4.91 11.03
C MET A 1 13.94 -3.87 11.93
N LEU A 2 12.80 -4.11 12.59
CA LEU A 2 12.19 -3.13 13.52
C LEU A 2 12.93 -3.00 14.87
N ASP A 3 13.92 -3.84 15.12
CA ASP A 3 14.79 -3.78 16.31
C ASP A 3 16.11 -3.03 16.06
N ASP A 4 16.26 -2.44 14.87
CA ASP A 4 17.41 -1.61 14.54
C ASP A 4 17.37 -0.32 15.37
N PRO A 5 18.41 -0.01 16.17
CA PRO A 5 18.43 1.19 16.98
C PRO A 5 18.35 2.48 16.15
N GLY A 6 18.79 2.45 14.89
CA GLY A 6 18.64 3.56 13.94
C GLY A 6 17.19 3.87 13.55
N LEU A 7 16.25 2.94 13.78
CA LEU A 7 14.82 3.10 13.47
C LEU A 7 13.96 3.27 14.74
N ALA A 8 14.56 3.42 15.89
CA ALA A 8 13.82 3.48 17.18
C ALA A 8 12.84 4.65 17.24
N ALA A 9 13.21 5.80 16.68
CA ALA A 9 12.36 7.00 16.65
C ALA A 9 11.15 6.78 15.73
N GLU A 10 11.36 6.22 14.55
CA GLU A 10 10.31 5.92 13.57
C GLU A 10 9.34 4.87 14.09
N VAL A 11 9.84 3.82 14.74
CA VAL A 11 9.00 2.80 15.38
C VAL A 11 8.16 3.40 16.50
N SER A 12 8.74 4.31 17.29
CA SER A 12 8.02 5.03 18.35
C SER A 12 6.94 5.94 17.78
N ALA A 13 7.23 6.63 16.68
CA ALA A 13 6.25 7.46 15.98
C ALA A 13 5.08 6.62 15.40
N LEU A 14 5.38 5.48 14.80
CA LEU A 14 4.35 4.54 14.33
C LEU A 14 3.50 3.98 15.48
N TYR A 15 4.12 3.65 16.60
CA TYR A 15 3.43 3.18 17.81
C TYR A 15 2.43 4.20 18.32
N ALA A 16 2.82 5.48 18.36
CA ALA A 16 1.95 6.58 18.74
C ALA A 16 0.84 6.83 17.71
N ALA A 17 1.20 6.92 16.43
CA ALA A 17 0.27 7.19 15.33
C ALA A 17 -0.82 6.13 15.19
N LEU A 18 -0.50 4.88 15.51
CA LEU A 18 -1.45 3.76 15.49
C LEU A 18 -2.22 3.58 16.83
N GLY A 19 -2.03 4.47 17.80
CA GLY A 19 -2.68 4.39 19.11
C GLY A 19 -2.25 3.14 19.89
N ARG A 20 -1.01 2.72 19.74
CA ARG A 20 -0.40 1.52 20.35
C ARG A 20 -1.03 0.19 19.93
N ALA A 21 -1.84 0.17 18.89
CA ALA A 21 -2.61 -1.00 18.48
C ALA A 21 -2.38 -1.33 16.99
N VAL A 22 -2.36 -2.61 16.64
CA VAL A 22 -2.26 -3.07 15.25
C VAL A 22 -3.65 -3.51 14.75
N LEU A 23 -4.19 -4.64 15.18
CA LEU A 23 -5.50 -5.13 14.76
C LEU A 23 -6.57 -5.08 15.87
N GLY A 24 -6.16 -5.13 17.12
CA GLY A 24 -7.06 -5.14 18.27
C GLY A 24 -6.83 -3.95 19.20
N GLY A 25 -6.89 -4.19 20.51
CA GLY A 25 -6.60 -3.18 21.53
C GLY A 25 -5.12 -2.82 21.65
N PRO A 26 -4.80 -1.85 22.53
CA PRO A 26 -3.41 -1.42 22.75
C PRO A 26 -2.51 -2.57 23.21
N LEU A 27 -1.29 -2.56 22.72
CA LEU A 27 -0.25 -3.56 23.00
C LEU A 27 0.97 -2.90 23.63
N PRO A 28 1.73 -3.60 24.49
CA PRO A 28 3.07 -3.15 24.89
C PRO A 28 3.99 -3.08 23.65
N PRO A 29 5.06 -2.26 23.68
CA PRO A 29 5.91 -1.97 22.53
C PRO A 29 6.42 -3.22 21.79
N ASP A 30 6.89 -4.23 22.52
CA ASP A 30 7.41 -5.46 21.90
C ASP A 30 6.32 -6.24 21.18
N ARG A 31 5.17 -6.42 21.80
CA ARG A 31 4.01 -7.08 21.19
C ARG A 31 3.44 -6.31 20.00
N PHE A 32 3.50 -4.98 20.06
CA PHE A 32 3.13 -4.15 18.93
C PHE A 32 4.06 -4.38 17.72
N ARG A 33 5.38 -4.43 17.94
CA ARG A 33 6.36 -4.73 16.87
C ARG A 33 6.13 -6.10 16.25
N ASP A 34 5.92 -7.13 17.08
CA ASP A 34 5.62 -8.49 16.62
C ASP A 34 4.34 -8.52 15.76
N ALA A 35 3.28 -7.88 16.25
CA ALA A 35 2.00 -7.82 15.55
C ALA A 35 2.11 -7.04 14.24
N LEU A 36 2.83 -5.92 14.23
CA LEU A 36 3.06 -5.11 13.02
C LEU A 36 3.90 -5.89 12.01
N THR A 37 4.96 -6.56 12.45
CA THR A 37 5.79 -7.43 11.61
C THR A 37 4.96 -8.53 10.99
N THR A 38 4.15 -9.22 11.79
CA THR A 38 3.26 -10.27 11.30
C THR A 38 2.28 -9.75 10.26
N LEU A 39 1.64 -8.60 10.54
CA LEU A 39 0.68 -7.99 9.61
C LEU A 39 1.29 -7.68 8.24
N TRP A 40 2.52 -7.16 8.23
CA TRP A 40 3.13 -6.64 7.00
C TRP A 40 3.99 -7.64 6.24
N PHE A 41 4.59 -8.61 6.91
CA PHE A 41 5.57 -9.51 6.28
C PHE A 41 5.03 -10.92 6.01
N ARG A 42 4.01 -11.39 6.74
CA ARG A 42 3.51 -12.76 6.57
C ARG A 42 2.95 -13.04 5.17
N ALA A 43 2.27 -12.08 4.56
CA ALA A 43 1.75 -12.17 3.19
C ALA A 43 2.62 -11.42 2.16
N GLY A 44 3.81 -10.97 2.55
CA GLY A 44 4.72 -10.24 1.67
C GLY A 44 4.27 -8.81 1.33
N GLY A 45 3.30 -8.25 2.05
CA GLY A 45 2.71 -6.94 1.74
C GLY A 45 3.72 -5.80 1.73
N PHE A 46 4.68 -5.81 2.64
CA PHE A 46 5.73 -4.78 2.66
C PHE A 46 6.52 -4.76 1.35
N ALA A 47 7.07 -5.90 0.93
CA ALA A 47 7.81 -5.99 -0.32
C ALA A 47 6.94 -5.67 -1.54
N HIS A 48 5.70 -6.18 -1.56
CA HIS A 48 4.75 -5.93 -2.63
C HIS A 48 4.45 -4.44 -2.80
N ILE A 49 4.12 -3.74 -1.73
CA ILE A 49 3.69 -2.33 -1.78
C ILE A 49 4.87 -1.39 -1.98
N PHE A 50 5.96 -1.54 -1.21
CA PHE A 50 7.06 -0.58 -1.20
C PHE A 50 8.17 -0.87 -2.21
N CYS A 51 8.44 -2.14 -2.53
CA CYS A 51 9.56 -2.49 -3.40
C CYS A 51 9.11 -2.89 -4.81
N GLY A 52 7.92 -3.48 -4.92
CA GLY A 52 7.47 -4.17 -6.11
C GLY A 52 8.08 -5.58 -6.22
N GLU A 53 7.38 -6.46 -6.91
CA GLU A 53 7.77 -7.85 -7.11
C GLU A 53 7.96 -8.12 -8.61
N PRO A 54 9.21 -8.08 -9.12
CA PRO A 54 9.47 -8.42 -10.51
C PRO A 54 9.11 -9.88 -10.79
N GLY A 55 8.38 -10.11 -11.88
CA GLY A 55 7.97 -11.43 -12.32
C GLY A 55 7.92 -11.55 -13.83
N ALA A 56 7.66 -12.76 -14.35
CA ALA A 56 7.58 -13.03 -15.78
C ALA A 56 6.50 -12.20 -16.50
N GLY A 57 5.39 -11.91 -15.81
CA GLY A 57 4.25 -11.13 -16.33
C GLY A 57 4.32 -9.63 -16.06
N GLY A 58 5.35 -9.14 -15.39
CA GLY A 58 5.44 -7.72 -15.02
C GLY A 58 5.99 -7.48 -13.63
N VAL A 59 5.74 -6.29 -13.09
CA VAL A 59 6.01 -5.96 -11.69
C VAL A 59 4.69 -5.99 -10.94
N GLY A 60 4.54 -6.92 -9.99
CA GLY A 60 3.48 -6.90 -9.01
C GLY A 60 3.68 -5.79 -8.00
N GLY A 61 2.60 -5.23 -7.43
CA GLY A 61 2.70 -4.19 -6.42
C GLY A 61 3.34 -2.90 -6.92
N LEU A 62 4.30 -2.36 -6.14
CA LEU A 62 4.94 -1.06 -6.39
C LEU A 62 3.92 0.09 -6.32
N HIS A 63 3.36 0.30 -5.13
CA HIS A 63 2.32 1.31 -4.88
C HIS A 63 2.82 2.50 -4.06
N PHE A 64 4.11 2.56 -3.78
CA PHE A 64 4.76 3.65 -3.06
C PHE A 64 5.40 4.64 -4.04
N ALA A 65 4.91 5.87 -4.07
CA ALA A 65 5.38 6.91 -4.99
C ALA A 65 6.88 7.20 -4.84
N GLY A 66 7.42 7.17 -3.62
CA GLY A 66 8.84 7.38 -3.38
C GLY A 66 9.74 6.37 -4.09
N ARG A 67 9.30 5.10 -4.15
CA ARG A 67 10.04 4.06 -4.91
C ARG A 67 9.95 4.29 -6.42
N TYR A 68 8.80 4.73 -6.91
CA TYR A 68 8.63 5.09 -8.31
C TYR A 68 9.58 6.23 -8.70
N TYR A 69 9.70 7.28 -7.89
CA TYR A 69 10.65 8.37 -8.13
C TYR A 69 12.10 7.92 -8.09
N GLU A 70 12.46 7.07 -7.15
CA GLU A 70 13.80 6.48 -7.10
C GLU A 70 14.12 5.72 -8.39
N MET A 71 13.19 4.91 -8.88
CA MET A 71 13.36 4.18 -10.15
C MET A 71 13.59 5.12 -11.33
N GLN A 72 12.84 6.23 -11.41
CA GLN A 72 13.05 7.24 -12.45
C GLN A 72 14.43 7.89 -12.36
N GLN A 73 14.83 8.32 -11.17
CA GLN A 73 16.13 8.97 -10.96
C GLN A 73 17.30 8.05 -11.31
N ARG A 74 17.15 6.75 -11.05
CA ARG A 74 18.18 5.74 -11.36
C ARG A 74 18.13 5.22 -12.82
N GLY A 75 17.15 5.65 -13.61
CA GLY A 75 16.94 5.13 -14.96
C GLY A 75 16.50 3.66 -15.02
N TRP A 76 15.95 3.13 -13.92
CA TRP A 76 15.46 1.75 -13.86
C TRP A 76 14.05 1.60 -14.41
N GLY A 77 13.33 2.68 -14.51
CA GLY A 77 11.96 2.71 -15.01
C GLY A 77 11.39 4.12 -15.09
N GLY A 78 10.13 4.22 -15.45
CA GLY A 78 9.43 5.48 -15.56
C GLY A 78 8.01 5.34 -16.06
N LEU A 79 7.41 6.43 -16.45
CA LEU A 79 6.04 6.47 -16.95
C LEU A 79 5.93 5.73 -18.28
N ALA A 80 5.04 4.74 -18.36
CA ALA A 80 4.73 4.06 -19.61
C ALA A 80 4.04 5.01 -20.59
N ALA A 81 4.19 4.75 -21.89
CA ALA A 81 3.48 5.49 -22.93
C ALA A 81 1.96 5.42 -22.70
N ALA A 82 1.26 6.52 -23.00
CA ALA A 82 -0.19 6.58 -22.82
C ALA A 82 -0.94 5.54 -23.68
N SER A 83 -0.36 5.13 -24.81
CA SER A 83 -0.86 4.07 -25.66
C SER A 83 -0.73 2.67 -25.06
N ALA A 84 0.16 2.49 -24.08
CA ALA A 84 0.40 1.20 -23.44
C ALA A 84 -0.46 0.97 -22.19
N CYS A 85 -0.84 2.06 -21.48
CA CYS A 85 -1.60 1.97 -20.23
C CYS A 85 -2.60 3.11 -20.14
N ARG A 86 -3.82 2.81 -19.68
CA ARG A 86 -4.77 3.83 -19.27
C ARG A 86 -4.16 4.69 -18.16
N ARG A 87 -4.34 6.00 -18.26
CA ARG A 87 -4.03 6.95 -17.21
C ARG A 87 -5.32 7.51 -16.63
N GLU A 88 -5.35 7.61 -15.34
CA GLU A 88 -6.44 8.26 -14.62
C GLU A 88 -5.85 9.16 -13.55
N ILE A 89 -6.25 10.43 -13.56
CA ILE A 89 -5.71 11.45 -12.67
C ILE A 89 -6.89 12.06 -11.92
N ALA A 90 -6.98 11.74 -10.66
CA ALA A 90 -7.95 12.31 -9.71
C ALA A 90 -7.19 12.70 -8.43
N PRO A 91 -6.52 13.87 -8.42
CA PRO A 91 -5.66 14.25 -7.30
C PRO A 91 -6.36 14.09 -5.93
N PRO A 92 -5.69 13.53 -4.92
CA PRO A 92 -4.26 13.18 -4.86
C PRO A 92 -3.90 11.82 -5.48
N VAL A 93 -4.84 11.11 -6.11
CA VAL A 93 -4.66 9.78 -6.69
C VAL A 93 -4.27 9.85 -8.15
N TYR A 94 -3.30 9.06 -8.52
CA TYR A 94 -2.80 8.90 -9.88
C TYR A 94 -2.70 7.42 -10.22
N THR A 95 -3.50 6.97 -11.18
CA THR A 95 -3.43 5.62 -11.74
C THR A 95 -2.74 5.70 -13.08
N LEU A 96 -1.61 5.03 -13.22
CA LEU A 96 -0.78 5.11 -14.41
C LEU A 96 -0.02 3.81 -14.66
N GLY A 97 0.52 3.66 -15.85
CA GLY A 97 1.41 2.56 -16.18
C GLY A 97 2.86 2.94 -15.97
N LEU A 98 3.69 1.96 -15.70
CA LEU A 98 5.13 2.12 -15.63
C LEU A 98 5.84 1.16 -16.60
N HIS A 99 6.95 1.62 -17.17
CA HIS A 99 7.95 0.76 -17.75
C HIS A 99 9.10 0.55 -16.76
N TYR A 100 9.75 -0.58 -16.84
CA TYR A 100 10.87 -0.90 -15.95
C TYR A 100 11.90 -1.77 -16.68
N ARG A 101 13.16 -1.65 -16.28
CA ARG A 101 14.26 -2.46 -16.81
C ARG A 101 14.34 -3.76 -16.02
N ARG A 102 14.27 -4.86 -16.73
CA ARG A 102 14.47 -6.20 -16.16
C ARG A 102 15.95 -6.49 -15.93
N PRO A 103 16.30 -7.48 -15.11
CA PRO A 103 17.70 -7.90 -14.94
C PRO A 103 18.39 -8.35 -16.23
N ASP A 104 17.63 -8.89 -17.18
CA ASP A 104 18.12 -9.28 -18.51
C ASP A 104 18.29 -8.11 -19.49
N GLY A 105 18.02 -6.87 -19.03
CA GLY A 105 18.08 -5.65 -19.82
C GLY A 105 16.84 -5.35 -20.65
N ALA A 106 15.88 -6.27 -20.77
CA ALA A 106 14.63 -6.04 -21.48
C ALA A 106 13.76 -5.01 -20.74
N VAL A 107 12.93 -4.30 -21.50
CA VAL A 107 11.94 -3.38 -20.92
C VAL A 107 10.62 -4.11 -20.71
N GLY A 108 10.15 -4.11 -19.48
CA GLY A 108 8.82 -4.57 -19.11
C GLY A 108 7.86 -3.40 -18.92
N THR A 109 6.56 -3.67 -19.00
CA THR A 109 5.50 -2.69 -18.72
C THR A 109 4.55 -3.28 -17.70
N ALA A 110 4.12 -2.47 -16.74
CA ALA A 110 3.12 -2.85 -15.74
C ALA A 110 1.99 -1.82 -15.70
N CYS A 111 0.75 -2.28 -15.83
CA CYS A 111 -0.46 -1.47 -15.91
C CYS A 111 -1.62 -2.12 -15.17
N PRO A 112 -2.49 -1.33 -14.54
CA PRO A 112 -2.22 -0.01 -14.01
C PRO A 112 -1.53 -0.08 -12.64
N LYS A 113 -1.01 1.06 -12.17
CA LYS A 113 -0.47 1.24 -10.81
C LYS A 113 -1.08 2.47 -10.18
N GLY A 114 -1.63 2.34 -8.98
CA GLY A 114 -2.20 3.45 -8.22
C GLY A 114 -1.20 4.03 -7.23
N TYR A 115 -1.12 5.34 -7.18
CA TYR A 115 -0.27 6.12 -6.27
C TYR A 115 -1.04 7.27 -5.64
N ALA A 116 -0.71 7.59 -4.38
CA ALA A 116 -1.05 8.87 -3.75
C ALA A 116 0.26 9.58 -3.41
N TYR A 117 0.47 10.75 -4.00
CA TYR A 117 1.73 11.47 -3.86
C TYR A 117 1.91 12.15 -2.50
N GLY A 118 0.83 12.36 -1.76
CA GLY A 118 0.87 12.91 -0.41
C GLY A 118 1.28 11.91 0.68
N LEU A 119 1.30 10.59 0.38
CA LEU A 119 1.65 9.57 1.35
C LEU A 119 3.16 9.26 1.30
N ASP A 120 3.88 9.67 2.33
CA ASP A 120 5.21 9.13 2.60
C ASP A 120 5.11 7.67 3.08
N ALA A 121 6.25 7.02 3.31
CA ALA A 121 6.29 5.61 3.68
C ALA A 121 5.58 5.33 5.02
N ALA A 122 5.75 6.21 6.00
CA ALA A 122 5.14 6.07 7.32
C ALA A 122 3.63 6.29 7.27
N ALA A 123 3.17 7.33 6.55
CA ALA A 123 1.75 7.62 6.36
C ALA A 123 1.03 6.49 5.61
N LEU A 124 1.64 5.94 4.56
CA LEU A 124 1.09 4.81 3.82
C LEU A 124 1.00 3.56 4.71
N LEU A 125 2.03 3.27 5.50
CA LEU A 125 2.02 2.16 6.44
C LEU A 125 0.93 2.33 7.50
N VAL A 126 0.78 3.54 8.06
CA VAL A 126 -0.28 3.85 9.03
C VAL A 126 -1.66 3.70 8.41
N ALA A 127 -1.89 4.25 7.21
CA ALA A 127 -3.18 4.17 6.52
C ALA A 127 -3.58 2.71 6.25
N ALA A 128 -2.69 1.90 5.69
CA ALA A 128 -2.95 0.49 5.43
C ALA A 128 -3.17 -0.32 6.71
N THR A 129 -2.41 -0.05 7.78
CA THR A 129 -2.61 -0.73 9.08
C THR A 129 -3.96 -0.38 9.70
N ARG A 130 -4.39 0.89 9.61
CA ARG A 130 -5.72 1.31 10.07
C ARG A 130 -6.83 0.63 9.27
N ALA A 131 -6.69 0.56 7.95
CA ALA A 131 -7.63 -0.15 7.07
C ALA A 131 -7.72 -1.64 7.42
N ALA A 132 -6.58 -2.30 7.64
CA ALA A 132 -6.53 -3.70 8.07
C ALA A 132 -7.21 -3.92 9.43
N ARG A 133 -7.07 -2.99 10.37
CA ARG A 133 -7.77 -3.02 11.67
C ARG A 133 -9.28 -2.90 11.49
N GLN A 134 -9.74 -2.00 10.64
CA GLN A 134 -11.17 -1.85 10.34
C GLN A 134 -11.74 -3.12 9.69
N ALA A 135 -11.03 -3.68 8.71
CA ALA A 135 -11.39 -4.93 8.07
C ALA A 135 -11.47 -6.11 9.08
N ALA A 136 -10.47 -6.22 9.95
CA ALA A 136 -10.43 -7.25 11.00
C ALA A 136 -11.59 -7.11 11.99
N ALA A 137 -11.98 -5.89 12.37
CA ALA A 137 -13.13 -5.63 13.23
C ALA A 137 -14.46 -6.10 12.60
N ARG A 138 -14.54 -6.17 11.29
CA ARG A 138 -15.66 -6.76 10.53
C ARG A 138 -15.52 -8.25 10.25
N GLY A 139 -14.45 -8.87 10.74
CA GLY A 139 -14.18 -10.30 10.51
C GLY A 139 -13.55 -10.62 9.16
N LEU A 140 -13.21 -9.61 8.33
CA LEU A 140 -12.55 -9.84 7.05
C LEU A 140 -11.09 -10.25 7.27
N ARG A 141 -10.73 -11.43 6.79
CA ARG A 141 -9.35 -11.97 6.86
C ARG A 141 -8.73 -12.22 5.50
N ASP A 142 -9.56 -12.48 4.50
CA ASP A 142 -9.16 -12.79 3.13
C ASP A 142 -10.03 -11.99 2.16
N GLY A 143 -9.41 -11.55 1.06
CA GLY A 143 -10.11 -10.75 0.06
C GLY A 143 -9.81 -9.27 0.14
N MET A 144 -10.68 -8.45 -0.43
CA MET A 144 -10.48 -7.01 -0.58
C MET A 144 -11.56 -6.19 0.10
N CYS A 145 -11.20 -4.98 0.51
CA CYS A 145 -12.14 -3.93 0.91
C CYS A 145 -11.62 -2.55 0.53
N LEU A 146 -12.50 -1.56 0.54
CA LEU A 146 -12.20 -0.17 0.26
C LEU A 146 -12.02 0.62 1.54
N ALA A 147 -10.88 1.27 1.68
CA ALA A 147 -10.56 2.14 2.80
C ALA A 147 -10.60 3.61 2.39
N THR A 148 -11.23 4.45 3.20
CA THR A 148 -11.09 5.89 3.08
C THR A 148 -9.78 6.32 3.72
N VAL A 149 -8.95 7.03 2.96
CA VAL A 149 -7.67 7.59 3.42
C VAL A 149 -7.84 9.09 3.59
N GLU A 150 -7.46 9.58 4.77
CA GLU A 150 -7.43 11.00 5.10
C GLU A 150 -5.98 11.43 5.24
N GLU A 151 -5.58 12.41 4.45
CA GLU A 151 -4.26 13.03 4.52
C GLU A 151 -4.41 14.46 5.04
N THR A 152 -3.51 14.89 5.92
CA THR A 152 -3.54 16.26 6.44
C THR A 152 -3.36 17.27 5.31
N GLY A 153 -4.33 18.13 5.11
CA GLY A 153 -4.31 19.17 4.08
C GLY A 153 -4.59 18.69 2.65
N VAL A 154 -4.99 17.42 2.49
CA VAL A 154 -5.31 16.82 1.19
C VAL A 154 -6.74 16.27 1.22
N ALA A 155 -7.38 16.22 0.06
CA ALA A 155 -8.71 15.65 -0.07
C ALA A 155 -8.73 14.16 0.27
N ARG A 156 -9.82 13.68 0.86
CA ARG A 156 -10.08 12.25 1.07
C ARG A 156 -10.02 11.51 -0.26
N HIS A 157 -9.40 10.35 -0.23
CA HIS A 157 -9.42 9.43 -1.37
C HIS A 157 -9.68 8.00 -0.90
N VAL A 158 -9.92 7.11 -1.85
CA VAL A 158 -10.17 5.70 -1.58
C VAL A 158 -8.94 4.88 -1.97
N ALA A 159 -8.62 3.90 -1.14
CA ALA A 159 -7.61 2.90 -1.41
C ALA A 159 -8.20 1.50 -1.31
N VAL A 160 -7.70 0.60 -2.12
CA VAL A 160 -8.02 -0.83 -2.08
C VAL A 160 -7.07 -1.50 -1.10
N LEU A 161 -7.61 -2.19 -0.09
CA LEU A 161 -6.87 -3.09 0.78
C LEU A 161 -7.12 -4.52 0.33
N VAL A 162 -6.06 -5.31 0.21
CA VAL A 162 -6.14 -6.76 -0.01
C VAL A 162 -5.49 -7.47 1.17
N LEU A 163 -6.21 -8.39 1.77
CA LEU A 163 -5.75 -9.26 2.85
C LEU A 163 -5.57 -10.70 2.38
N ASP A 164 -4.54 -11.37 2.90
CA ASP A 164 -4.33 -12.81 2.81
C ASP A 164 -4.09 -13.36 4.21
N ARG A 165 -4.98 -14.23 4.68
CA ARG A 165 -4.96 -14.85 6.02
C ARG A 165 -4.80 -13.82 7.15
N GLY A 166 -5.45 -12.66 7.02
CA GLY A 166 -5.44 -11.58 7.98
C GLY A 166 -4.15 -10.75 7.99
N ALA A 167 -3.29 -10.89 6.99
CA ALA A 167 -2.12 -10.04 6.77
C ALA A 167 -2.31 -9.16 5.54
N VAL A 168 -1.67 -8.01 5.51
CA VAL A 168 -1.68 -7.12 4.35
C VAL A 168 -0.94 -7.78 3.19
N ARG A 169 -1.63 -7.94 2.06
CA ARG A 169 -1.01 -8.37 0.80
C ARG A 169 -0.79 -7.18 -0.13
N SER A 170 -1.79 -6.30 -0.24
CA SER A 170 -1.67 -5.08 -1.05
C SER A 170 -2.47 -3.94 -0.43
N PHE A 171 -2.02 -2.72 -0.70
CA PHE A 171 -2.74 -1.50 -0.40
C PHE A 171 -2.35 -0.45 -1.42
N TYR A 172 -3.33 0.04 -2.16
CA TYR A 172 -3.07 1.03 -3.22
C TYR A 172 -4.25 1.98 -3.38
N PRO A 173 -3.99 3.27 -3.60
CA PRO A 173 -5.01 4.23 -4.02
C PRO A 173 -5.53 3.88 -5.40
N ASP A 174 -6.82 4.09 -5.62
CA ASP A 174 -7.45 3.89 -6.92
C ASP A 174 -8.35 5.09 -7.23
N ALA A 175 -8.22 5.63 -8.44
CA ALA A 175 -9.01 6.76 -8.89
C ALA A 175 -10.48 6.36 -9.19
N SER A 176 -10.70 5.09 -9.54
CA SER A 176 -12.02 4.52 -9.83
C SER A 176 -12.20 3.19 -9.09
N PRO A 177 -12.17 3.20 -7.74
CA PRO A 177 -12.23 1.97 -6.96
C PRO A 177 -13.59 1.28 -7.14
N HIS A 178 -13.54 -0.02 -7.34
CA HIS A 178 -14.74 -0.86 -7.43
C HIS A 178 -14.56 -2.15 -6.64
N CYS A 179 -15.67 -2.74 -6.26
CA CYS A 179 -15.72 -4.04 -5.60
C CYS A 179 -16.26 -5.08 -6.55
N ASP A 180 -15.70 -6.26 -6.52
CA ASP A 180 -16.25 -7.39 -7.25
C ASP A 180 -17.64 -7.74 -6.71
N GLY A 181 -18.67 -7.46 -7.52
CA GLY A 181 -20.05 -7.90 -7.27
C GLY A 181 -20.96 -6.94 -6.49
N GLY A 182 -20.55 -5.71 -6.19
CA GLY A 182 -21.41 -4.78 -5.46
C GLY A 182 -21.02 -3.31 -5.54
N PRO A 183 -21.87 -2.39 -5.09
CA PRO A 183 -21.51 -0.99 -4.97
C PRO A 183 -20.37 -0.79 -3.96
N ALA A 184 -19.54 0.22 -4.17
CA ALA A 184 -18.35 0.51 -3.37
C ALA A 184 -18.62 0.58 -1.85
N ARG A 185 -19.81 1.04 -1.45
CA ARG A 185 -20.22 1.11 -0.04
C ARG A 185 -20.35 -0.26 0.65
N ASP A 186 -20.63 -1.31 -0.09
CA ASP A 186 -20.90 -2.64 0.48
C ASP A 186 -19.62 -3.40 0.81
N CYS A 187 -18.48 -2.94 0.31
CA CYS A 187 -17.16 -3.50 0.60
C CYS A 187 -16.21 -2.54 1.33
N ALA A 188 -16.74 -1.54 2.03
CA ALA A 188 -15.90 -0.68 2.86
C ALA A 188 -15.17 -1.48 3.94
N CYS A 189 -13.89 -1.15 4.22
CA CYS A 189 -13.13 -1.79 5.30
C CYS A 189 -13.70 -1.44 6.69
N GLY A 190 -14.27 -0.24 6.84
CA GLY A 190 -14.97 0.23 8.04
C GLY A 190 -16.43 0.53 7.76
N GLY A 191 -17.28 0.44 8.76
CA GLY A 191 -18.68 0.87 8.73
C GLY A 191 -18.81 2.37 8.96
#